data_9d5384c6933c1a8211a2a423f311b143
#
_entry.id   9d5384c6933c1a8211a2a423f311b143
#
_cell.length_a   1.000
_cell.length_b   1.000
_cell.length_c   1.000
_cell.angle_alpha   90.00
_cell.angle_beta   90.00
_cell.angle_gamma   90.00
#
_symmetry.space_group_name_H-M   'P 1'
#
loop_
_entity.id
_entity.type
_entity.pdbx_description
1 polymer ?
#
loop_
_entity_poly.entity_id
_entity_poly.type
_entity_poly.pdbx_seq_one_letter_code
_entity_poly.pdbx_strand_id
1 'polypeptide(L)'
;MTDAPASSDRWIAAFLDAHAAELDAARNTQLAYGRDLKDFADWVAHRGGSFATVTREDVESYLVSCDASGLSKATRARRLSSIRQMYRFAHEEGWRADNPAIRIKGPGAVQRLPDALSQDDVSRLMDAARSHGRTDSERARNTALLELVYATGMRVTELVSLPVSAARGDPRMILVRGKGGKERMVPLSGPARTALAAWITLRDQAEDKARLAGHAASRLLFPGPGADGHLTRQHFHLMLKEIAVAAGVSPARVTPHALRHAFATHLLAGGADLRVIQTLLGHADLSTTEIYTHVLDDHLKSLVLTHHPLAKPAKSS
;
A
#
# COMPACT_ATOMS: atom_id res chain seq x y z
N MET A 1 -22.64 29.76 -17.90
CA MET A 1 -21.23 29.68 -17.60
C MET A 1 -21.09 30.10 -16.14
N THR A 2 -20.71 29.18 -15.28
CA THR A 2 -20.39 29.46 -13.87
C THR A 2 -19.09 30.26 -13.83
N ASP A 3 -19.03 31.36 -13.07
CA ASP A 3 -17.80 32.16 -12.96
C ASP A 3 -16.66 31.29 -12.37
N ALA A 4 -15.55 31.22 -13.09
CA ALA A 4 -14.37 30.52 -12.60
C ALA A 4 -13.83 31.17 -11.31
N PRO A 5 -13.38 30.40 -10.31
CA PRO A 5 -12.83 30.98 -9.09
C PRO A 5 -11.63 31.89 -9.37
N ALA A 6 -11.54 33.00 -8.64
CA ALA A 6 -10.52 34.03 -8.87
C ALA A 6 -9.09 33.66 -8.55
N SER A 7 -8.83 32.54 -7.80
CA SER A 7 -7.48 32.11 -7.42
C SER A 7 -7.27 30.63 -7.64
N SER A 8 -6.03 30.24 -7.92
CA SER A 8 -5.62 28.83 -8.06
C SER A 8 -5.92 28.02 -6.80
N ASP A 9 -5.81 28.59 -5.62
CA ASP A 9 -6.13 27.90 -4.36
C ASP A 9 -7.62 27.52 -4.27
N ARG A 10 -8.52 28.37 -4.77
CA ARG A 10 -9.97 28.06 -4.85
C ARG A 10 -10.27 26.96 -5.86
N TRP A 11 -9.56 26.95 -7.00
CA TRP A 11 -9.67 25.85 -7.98
C TRP A 11 -9.26 24.51 -7.34
N ILE A 12 -8.12 24.51 -6.63
CA ILE A 12 -7.61 23.32 -5.96
C ILE A 12 -8.58 22.83 -4.89
N ALA A 13 -9.08 23.73 -4.04
CA ALA A 13 -10.01 23.38 -2.97
C ALA A 13 -11.30 22.76 -3.54
N ALA A 14 -11.96 23.42 -4.49
CA ALA A 14 -13.20 22.94 -5.11
C ALA A 14 -12.99 21.58 -5.81
N PHE A 15 -11.89 21.41 -6.54
CA PHE A 15 -11.54 20.14 -7.16
C PHE A 15 -11.34 19.02 -6.14
N LEU A 16 -10.63 19.29 -5.03
CA LEU A 16 -10.37 18.28 -4.00
C LEU A 16 -11.66 17.91 -3.26
N ASP A 17 -12.53 18.87 -3.00
CA ASP A 17 -13.83 18.64 -2.35
C ASP A 17 -14.75 17.78 -3.25
N ALA A 18 -14.87 18.11 -4.53
CA ALA A 18 -15.62 17.31 -5.50
C ALA A 18 -15.04 15.90 -5.66
N HIS A 19 -13.71 15.80 -5.77
CA HIS A 19 -13.01 14.53 -5.88
C HIS A 19 -13.15 13.65 -4.62
N ALA A 20 -13.34 14.28 -3.46
CA ALA A 20 -13.66 13.57 -2.21
C ALA A 20 -15.09 13.03 -2.22
N ALA A 21 -16.06 13.86 -2.66
CA ALA A 21 -17.48 13.55 -2.60
C ALA A 21 -17.92 12.52 -3.66
N GLU A 22 -17.42 12.65 -4.90
CA GLU A 22 -17.91 11.86 -6.03
C GLU A 22 -17.14 10.57 -6.28
N LEU A 23 -15.82 10.56 -6.03
CA LEU A 23 -14.95 9.43 -6.38
C LEU A 23 -14.45 8.63 -5.18
N ASP A 24 -14.96 8.92 -3.96
CA ASP A 24 -14.46 8.27 -2.71
C ASP A 24 -12.93 8.18 -2.69
N ALA A 25 -12.29 9.26 -3.17
CA ALA A 25 -10.84 9.28 -3.32
C ALA A 25 -10.16 9.18 -1.97
N ALA A 26 -9.30 8.18 -1.82
CA ALA A 26 -8.58 7.99 -0.57
C ALA A 26 -7.87 9.28 -0.15
N ARG A 27 -7.97 9.66 1.13
CA ARG A 27 -7.35 10.86 1.72
C ARG A 27 -5.90 11.08 1.27
N ASN A 28 -5.12 10.01 1.10
CA ASN A 28 -3.75 10.11 0.60
C ASN A 28 -3.66 10.56 -0.86
N THR A 29 -4.62 10.21 -1.71
CA THR A 29 -4.70 10.70 -3.10
C THR A 29 -5.01 12.18 -3.12
N GLN A 30 -5.96 12.64 -2.31
CA GLN A 30 -6.32 14.05 -2.17
C GLN A 30 -5.10 14.87 -1.69
N LEU A 31 -4.39 14.41 -0.64
CA LEU A 31 -3.18 15.06 -0.14
C LEU A 31 -2.04 15.08 -1.16
N ALA A 32 -1.92 14.04 -1.98
CA ALA A 32 -0.92 14.00 -3.04
C ALA A 32 -1.27 14.96 -4.18
N TYR A 33 -2.53 14.95 -4.62
CA TYR A 33 -3.02 15.84 -5.67
C TYR A 33 -2.98 17.32 -5.22
N GLY A 34 -3.38 17.62 -3.98
CA GLY A 34 -3.29 18.97 -3.45
C GLY A 34 -1.85 19.52 -3.47
N ARG A 35 -0.86 18.71 -3.05
CA ARG A 35 0.56 19.11 -3.12
C ARG A 35 1.04 19.30 -4.56
N ASP A 36 0.67 18.39 -5.46
CA ASP A 36 1.07 18.47 -6.86
C ASP A 36 0.50 19.70 -7.56
N LEU A 37 -0.78 20.00 -7.30
CA LEU A 37 -1.48 21.15 -7.88
C LEU A 37 -0.99 22.45 -7.28
N LYS A 38 -0.63 22.49 -5.99
CA LYS A 38 -0.04 23.67 -5.36
C LYS A 38 1.33 23.98 -5.97
N ASP A 39 2.20 22.99 -6.14
CA ASP A 39 3.50 23.15 -6.81
C ASP A 39 3.34 23.66 -8.26
N PHE A 40 2.35 23.13 -8.99
CA PHE A 40 2.03 23.61 -10.33
C PHE A 40 1.51 25.03 -10.33
N ALA A 41 0.63 25.39 -9.39
CA ALA A 41 0.09 26.74 -9.25
C ALA A 41 1.20 27.77 -8.99
N ASP A 42 2.12 27.43 -8.08
CA ASP A 42 3.28 28.28 -7.75
C ASP A 42 4.19 28.47 -8.98
N TRP A 43 4.46 27.40 -9.74
CA TRP A 43 5.24 27.47 -10.97
C TRP A 43 4.56 28.36 -12.03
N VAL A 44 3.24 28.24 -12.21
CA VAL A 44 2.45 29.08 -13.15
C VAL A 44 2.47 30.54 -12.72
N ALA A 45 2.27 30.81 -11.42
CA ALA A 45 2.25 32.16 -10.87
C ALA A 45 3.61 32.87 -11.05
N HIS A 46 4.74 32.17 -10.88
CA HIS A 46 6.09 32.73 -11.12
C HIS A 46 6.31 33.17 -12.57
N ARG A 47 5.50 32.66 -13.50
CA ARG A 47 5.52 33.03 -14.93
C ARG A 47 4.44 34.06 -15.29
N GLY A 48 3.76 34.63 -14.28
CA GLY A 48 2.70 35.61 -14.47
C GLY A 48 1.37 35.03 -14.98
N GLY A 49 1.23 33.69 -14.97
CA GLY A 49 0.02 33.00 -15.41
C GLY A 49 -0.95 32.66 -14.28
N SER A 50 -2.07 32.06 -14.65
CA SER A 50 -3.07 31.50 -13.73
C SER A 50 -3.65 30.21 -14.32
N PHE A 51 -4.37 29.41 -13.54
CA PHE A 51 -5.02 28.20 -14.06
C PHE A 51 -6.01 28.49 -15.20
N ALA A 52 -6.59 29.70 -15.22
CA ALA A 52 -7.47 30.12 -16.31
C ALA A 52 -6.74 30.34 -17.64
N THR A 53 -5.44 30.72 -17.60
CA THR A 53 -4.66 31.09 -18.78
C THR A 53 -3.65 30.06 -19.25
N VAL A 54 -3.42 29.01 -18.44
CA VAL A 54 -2.46 27.93 -18.76
C VAL A 54 -2.75 27.31 -20.13
N THR A 55 -1.72 27.19 -20.94
CA THR A 55 -1.73 26.51 -22.23
C THR A 55 -1.18 25.09 -22.12
N ARG A 56 -1.27 24.33 -23.20
CA ARG A 56 -0.63 23.02 -23.33
C ARG A 56 0.89 23.13 -23.18
N GLU A 57 1.47 24.12 -23.80
CA GLU A 57 2.91 24.41 -23.80
C GLU A 57 3.41 24.72 -22.37
N ASP A 58 2.59 25.39 -21.56
CA ASP A 58 2.91 25.63 -20.14
C ASP A 58 2.96 24.33 -19.34
N VAL A 59 2.00 23.42 -19.54
CA VAL A 59 2.01 22.11 -18.86
C VAL A 59 3.20 21.28 -19.30
N GLU A 60 3.54 21.27 -20.61
CA GLU A 60 4.72 20.58 -21.13
C GLU A 60 6.01 21.18 -20.54
N SER A 61 6.14 22.51 -20.50
CA SER A 61 7.27 23.22 -19.90
C SER A 61 7.42 22.93 -18.40
N TYR A 62 6.30 22.86 -17.67
CA TYR A 62 6.31 22.45 -16.27
C TYR A 62 6.85 21.02 -16.09
N LEU A 63 6.43 20.06 -16.93
CA LEU A 63 6.93 18.69 -16.87
C LEU A 63 8.43 18.58 -17.19
N VAL A 64 8.92 19.42 -18.12
CA VAL A 64 10.35 19.55 -18.41
C VAL A 64 11.10 20.11 -17.21
N SER A 65 10.57 21.15 -16.55
CA SER A 65 11.18 21.70 -15.33
C SER A 65 11.23 20.68 -14.18
N CYS A 66 10.20 19.85 -14.05
CA CYS A 66 10.18 18.73 -13.11
C CYS A 66 11.29 17.70 -13.40
N ASP A 67 11.55 17.40 -14.68
CA ASP A 67 12.65 16.52 -15.09
C ASP A 67 14.01 17.11 -14.77
N ALA A 68 14.20 18.37 -15.13
CA ALA A 68 15.43 19.11 -14.85
C ALA A 68 15.73 19.21 -13.34
N SER A 69 14.68 19.25 -12.50
CA SER A 69 14.78 19.20 -11.03
C SER A 69 15.01 17.79 -10.47
N GLY A 70 15.24 16.78 -11.30
CA GLY A 70 15.54 15.41 -10.89
C GLY A 70 14.35 14.60 -10.39
N LEU A 71 13.11 15.04 -10.63
CA LEU A 71 11.92 14.30 -10.19
C LEU A 71 11.77 12.98 -10.98
N SER A 72 11.45 11.92 -10.24
CA SER A 72 11.26 10.59 -10.83
C SER A 72 10.15 10.58 -11.89
N LYS A 73 10.26 9.67 -12.89
CA LYS A 73 9.21 9.46 -13.91
C LYS A 73 7.82 9.21 -13.28
N ALA A 74 7.77 8.44 -12.18
CA ALA A 74 6.52 8.16 -11.48
C ALA A 74 5.91 9.43 -10.85
N THR A 75 6.74 10.30 -10.26
CA THR A 75 6.29 11.58 -9.71
C THR A 75 5.76 12.49 -10.80
N ARG A 76 6.47 12.61 -11.92
CA ARG A 76 6.02 13.41 -13.08
C ARG A 76 4.72 12.87 -13.69
N ALA A 77 4.58 11.56 -13.81
CA ALA A 77 3.34 10.94 -14.28
C ALA A 77 2.16 11.24 -13.34
N ARG A 78 2.36 11.20 -12.01
CA ARG A 78 1.36 11.55 -11.02
C ARG A 78 0.99 13.04 -11.10
N ARG A 79 1.98 13.94 -11.23
CA ARG A 79 1.75 15.38 -11.38
C ARG A 79 0.93 15.68 -12.64
N LEU A 80 1.25 15.06 -13.78
CA LEU A 80 0.44 15.19 -14.99
C LEU A 80 -0.98 14.65 -14.79
N SER A 81 -1.14 13.55 -14.06
CA SER A 81 -2.46 12.98 -13.76
C SER A 81 -3.29 13.95 -12.92
N SER A 82 -2.73 14.55 -11.86
CA SER A 82 -3.45 15.52 -11.03
C SER A 82 -3.85 16.77 -11.81
N ILE A 83 -2.96 17.31 -12.65
CA ILE A 83 -3.24 18.47 -13.52
C ILE A 83 -4.36 18.12 -14.52
N ARG A 84 -4.29 16.95 -15.16
CA ARG A 84 -5.31 16.51 -16.12
C ARG A 84 -6.69 16.35 -15.48
N GLN A 85 -6.76 15.78 -14.29
CA GLN A 85 -8.02 15.60 -13.56
C GLN A 85 -8.60 16.96 -13.11
N MET A 86 -7.76 17.85 -12.62
CA MET A 86 -8.19 19.19 -12.23
C MET A 86 -8.76 19.99 -13.43
N TYR A 87 -8.09 19.95 -14.59
CA TYR A 87 -8.63 20.64 -15.79
C TYR A 87 -9.83 19.91 -16.40
N ARG A 88 -9.96 18.60 -16.21
CA ARG A 88 -11.18 17.89 -16.57
C ARG A 88 -12.37 18.38 -15.73
N PHE A 89 -12.20 18.45 -14.42
CA PHE A 89 -13.19 19.01 -13.50
C PHE A 89 -13.54 20.46 -13.87
N ALA A 90 -12.53 21.32 -14.11
CA ALA A 90 -12.75 22.69 -14.51
C ALA A 90 -13.55 22.85 -15.82
N HIS A 91 -13.34 21.90 -16.76
CA HIS A 91 -14.13 21.86 -18.00
C HIS A 91 -15.57 21.41 -17.75
N GLU A 92 -15.78 20.40 -16.91
CA GLU A 92 -17.10 19.89 -16.51
C GLU A 92 -17.91 20.96 -15.75
N GLU A 93 -17.25 21.78 -14.90
CA GLU A 93 -17.85 22.91 -14.19
C GLU A 93 -18.05 24.16 -15.07
N GLY A 94 -17.60 24.13 -16.32
CA GLY A 94 -17.72 25.27 -17.26
C GLY A 94 -16.78 26.43 -16.96
N TRP A 95 -15.73 26.24 -16.13
CA TRP A 95 -14.71 27.26 -15.86
C TRP A 95 -13.72 27.42 -17.01
N ARG A 96 -13.58 26.40 -17.84
CA ARG A 96 -12.80 26.45 -19.08
C ARG A 96 -13.50 25.67 -20.19
N ALA A 97 -13.28 26.14 -21.43
CA ALA A 97 -13.80 25.48 -22.61
C ALA A 97 -12.92 24.30 -23.07
N ASP A 98 -11.71 24.15 -22.49
CA ASP A 98 -10.71 23.14 -22.88
C ASP A 98 -10.02 22.50 -21.68
N ASN A 99 -9.32 21.39 -21.95
CA ASN A 99 -8.38 20.77 -21.02
C ASN A 99 -6.98 20.77 -21.64
N PRO A 100 -6.09 21.69 -21.23
CA PRO A 100 -4.76 21.83 -21.83
C PRO A 100 -3.86 20.60 -21.62
N ALA A 101 -4.17 19.75 -20.65
CA ALA A 101 -3.37 18.56 -20.34
C ALA A 101 -3.85 17.27 -21.02
N ILE A 102 -5.01 17.28 -21.72
CA ILE A 102 -5.66 16.04 -22.19
C ILE A 102 -4.81 15.22 -23.15
N ARG A 103 -4.09 15.88 -24.07
CA ARG A 103 -3.30 15.24 -25.12
C ARG A 103 -1.81 15.10 -24.81
N ILE A 104 -1.35 15.53 -23.65
CA ILE A 104 0.06 15.45 -23.27
C ILE A 104 0.38 13.98 -22.95
N LYS A 105 1.37 13.43 -23.65
CA LYS A 105 1.86 12.09 -23.33
C LYS A 105 2.67 12.13 -22.05
N GLY A 106 2.29 11.32 -21.07
CA GLY A 106 3.06 11.16 -19.84
C GLY A 106 4.47 10.61 -20.11
N PRO A 107 5.41 10.80 -19.17
CA PRO A 107 6.71 10.15 -19.27
C PRO A 107 6.47 8.65 -19.37
N GLY A 108 6.89 8.06 -20.51
CA GLY A 108 6.61 6.68 -20.86
C GLY A 108 6.84 5.73 -19.67
N ALA A 109 5.92 4.82 -19.45
CA ALA A 109 6.11 3.78 -18.47
C ALA A 109 7.39 3.02 -18.82
N VAL A 110 8.38 3.05 -17.94
CA VAL A 110 9.42 2.04 -18.00
C VAL A 110 8.72 0.76 -17.59
N GLN A 111 8.33 -0.06 -18.56
CA GLN A 111 7.99 -1.47 -18.34
C GLN A 111 9.27 -2.20 -17.92
N ARG A 112 9.76 -1.90 -16.72
CA ARG A 112 10.49 -2.90 -15.98
C ARG A 112 9.40 -3.80 -15.40
N LEU A 113 9.27 -5.00 -15.94
CA LEU A 113 8.75 -6.09 -15.15
C LEU A 113 9.60 -6.05 -13.86
N PRO A 114 9.03 -5.73 -12.70
CA PRO A 114 9.82 -5.79 -11.48
C PRO A 114 10.28 -7.24 -11.40
N ASP A 115 11.59 -7.50 -11.36
CA ASP A 115 12.09 -8.81 -11.00
C ASP A 115 11.49 -9.13 -9.64
N ALA A 116 10.49 -9.98 -9.62
CA ALA A 116 9.87 -10.42 -8.38
C ALA A 116 10.98 -11.01 -7.50
N LEU A 117 10.89 -10.78 -6.19
CA LEU A 117 11.79 -11.45 -5.26
C LEU A 117 11.65 -12.95 -5.47
N SER A 118 12.76 -13.67 -5.62
CA SER A 118 12.74 -15.13 -5.74
C SER A 118 12.29 -15.77 -4.43
N GLN A 119 11.90 -17.04 -4.47
CA GLN A 119 11.59 -17.80 -3.24
C GLN A 119 12.80 -17.87 -2.31
N ASP A 120 14.01 -17.96 -2.86
CA ASP A 120 15.26 -17.91 -2.10
C ASP A 120 15.49 -16.53 -1.46
N ASP A 121 15.29 -15.42 -2.20
CA ASP A 121 15.35 -14.08 -1.63
C ASP A 121 14.38 -13.94 -0.44
N VAL A 122 13.14 -14.42 -0.59
CA VAL A 122 12.15 -14.38 0.48
C VAL A 122 12.54 -15.24 1.66
N SER A 123 13.05 -16.45 1.43
CA SER A 123 13.54 -17.34 2.51
C SER A 123 14.63 -16.65 3.32
N ARG A 124 15.63 -16.08 2.65
CA ARG A 124 16.72 -15.33 3.31
C ARG A 124 16.20 -14.12 4.10
N LEU A 125 15.21 -13.41 3.58
CA LEU A 125 14.56 -12.31 4.30
C LEU A 125 13.86 -12.80 5.57
N MET A 126 13.16 -13.95 5.52
CA MET A 126 12.49 -14.55 6.69
C MET A 126 13.51 -14.97 7.75
N ASP A 127 14.62 -15.60 7.34
CA ASP A 127 15.68 -16.00 8.27
C ASP A 127 16.35 -14.79 8.93
N ALA A 128 16.64 -13.75 8.15
CA ALA A 128 17.19 -12.52 8.68
C ALA A 128 16.22 -11.80 9.66
N ALA A 129 14.91 -11.83 9.38
CA ALA A 129 13.91 -11.23 10.26
C ALA A 129 13.86 -11.87 11.65
N ARG A 130 14.11 -13.19 11.76
CA ARG A 130 14.15 -13.94 13.04
C ARG A 130 15.29 -13.46 13.96
N SER A 131 16.36 -12.95 13.39
CA SER A 131 17.51 -12.42 14.13
C SER A 131 17.58 -10.90 14.20
N HIS A 132 16.74 -10.18 13.41
CA HIS A 132 16.76 -8.73 13.35
C HIS A 132 15.96 -8.10 14.47
N GLY A 133 16.63 -7.37 15.36
CA GLY A 133 16.05 -6.66 16.51
C GLY A 133 16.94 -6.80 17.75
N ARG A 134 16.86 -5.80 18.61
CA ARG A 134 17.66 -5.73 19.87
C ARG A 134 17.10 -6.62 20.96
N THR A 135 15.79 -6.85 20.96
CA THR A 135 15.07 -7.65 21.96
C THR A 135 14.33 -8.80 21.29
N ASP A 136 13.98 -9.83 22.08
CA ASP A 136 13.15 -10.95 21.60
C ASP A 136 11.80 -10.46 21.09
N SER A 137 11.22 -9.44 21.75
CA SER A 137 9.97 -8.82 21.33
C SER A 137 10.07 -8.15 19.96
N GLU A 138 11.17 -7.43 19.70
CA GLU A 138 11.41 -6.84 18.37
C GLU A 138 11.60 -7.92 17.30
N ARG A 139 12.36 -8.96 17.57
CA ARG A 139 12.58 -10.08 16.65
C ARG A 139 11.28 -10.82 16.33
N ALA A 140 10.48 -11.12 17.33
CA ALA A 140 9.18 -11.76 17.14
C ALA A 140 8.21 -10.88 16.35
N ARG A 141 8.17 -9.57 16.65
CA ARG A 141 7.36 -8.60 15.89
C ARG A 141 7.77 -8.54 14.42
N ASN A 142 9.06 -8.42 14.16
CA ASN A 142 9.59 -8.28 12.80
C ASN A 142 9.33 -9.55 11.98
N THR A 143 9.51 -10.72 12.61
CA THR A 143 9.17 -12.01 11.99
C THR A 143 7.67 -12.10 11.68
N ALA A 144 6.80 -11.77 12.62
CA ALA A 144 5.36 -11.80 12.42
C ALA A 144 4.91 -10.83 11.30
N LEU A 145 5.49 -9.63 11.23
CA LEU A 145 5.21 -8.66 10.17
C LEU A 145 5.57 -9.20 8.78
N LEU A 146 6.76 -9.79 8.61
CA LEU A 146 7.20 -10.35 7.34
C LEU A 146 6.37 -11.58 6.94
N GLU A 147 6.19 -12.52 7.87
CA GLU A 147 5.40 -13.72 7.63
C GLU A 147 3.97 -13.38 7.23
N LEU A 148 3.32 -12.43 7.92
CA LEU A 148 1.96 -12.01 7.59
C LEU A 148 1.87 -11.35 6.21
N VAL A 149 2.75 -10.38 5.89
CA VAL A 149 2.67 -9.70 4.58
C VAL A 149 2.91 -10.67 3.42
N TYR A 150 3.82 -11.64 3.59
CA TYR A 150 4.11 -12.62 2.56
C TYR A 150 3.05 -13.72 2.49
N ALA A 151 2.51 -14.19 3.61
CA ALA A 151 1.46 -15.22 3.61
C ALA A 151 0.11 -14.73 3.08
N THR A 152 -0.17 -13.43 3.17
CA THR A 152 -1.50 -12.89 2.88
C THR A 152 -1.53 -11.92 1.70
N GLY A 153 -0.38 -11.42 1.29
CA GLY A 153 -0.30 -10.37 0.28
C GLY A 153 -1.03 -9.07 0.66
N MET A 154 -1.32 -8.83 1.95
CA MET A 154 -2.03 -7.62 2.38
C MET A 154 -1.21 -6.35 2.13
N ARG A 155 -1.89 -5.21 2.00
CA ARG A 155 -1.23 -3.91 1.90
C ARG A 155 -0.62 -3.53 3.24
N VAL A 156 0.48 -2.75 3.22
CA VAL A 156 1.14 -2.32 4.48
C VAL A 156 0.19 -1.58 5.42
N THR A 157 -0.74 -0.80 4.89
CA THR A 157 -1.77 -0.11 5.69
C THR A 157 -2.71 -1.09 6.38
N GLU A 158 -3.12 -2.15 5.68
CA GLU A 158 -3.96 -3.21 6.23
C GLU A 158 -3.20 -3.97 7.33
N LEU A 159 -1.92 -4.30 7.11
CA LEU A 159 -1.07 -5.01 8.05
C LEU A 159 -0.90 -4.24 9.37
N VAL A 160 -0.47 -2.97 9.31
CA VAL A 160 -0.16 -2.20 10.51
C VAL A 160 -1.40 -1.81 11.32
N SER A 161 -2.56 -1.70 10.67
CA SER A 161 -3.84 -1.37 11.31
C SER A 161 -4.64 -2.59 11.79
N LEU A 162 -4.09 -3.81 11.67
CA LEU A 162 -4.77 -5.01 12.15
C LEU A 162 -5.11 -4.90 13.64
N PRO A 163 -6.37 -5.19 14.04
CA PRO A 163 -6.72 -5.31 15.43
C PRO A 163 -6.15 -6.60 16.02
N VAL A 164 -5.76 -6.57 17.30
CA VAL A 164 -5.26 -7.77 17.97
C VAL A 164 -6.30 -8.90 18.01
N SER A 165 -7.58 -8.57 18.03
CA SER A 165 -8.68 -9.54 18.01
C SER A 165 -8.69 -10.42 16.75
N ALA A 166 -8.21 -9.91 15.61
CA ALA A 166 -8.11 -10.68 14.37
C ALA A 166 -7.08 -11.82 14.44
N ALA A 167 -6.17 -11.75 15.41
CA ALA A 167 -5.03 -12.66 15.53
C ALA A 167 -5.11 -13.59 16.76
N ARG A 168 -6.14 -13.45 17.61
CA ARG A 168 -6.30 -14.27 18.81
C ARG A 168 -6.92 -15.63 18.50
N GLY A 169 -6.61 -16.63 19.32
CA GLY A 169 -7.23 -17.95 19.25
C GLY A 169 -6.68 -18.84 18.14
N ASP A 170 -5.44 -18.61 17.68
CA ASP A 170 -4.79 -19.37 16.59
C ASP A 170 -5.62 -19.37 15.30
N PRO A 171 -5.86 -18.22 14.70
CA PRO A 171 -6.70 -18.13 13.52
C PRO A 171 -6.08 -18.84 12.32
N ARG A 172 -6.86 -19.67 11.65
CA ARG A 172 -6.48 -20.23 10.34
C ARG A 172 -6.73 -19.24 9.19
N MET A 173 -7.60 -18.29 9.43
CA MET A 173 -7.98 -17.22 8.51
C MET A 173 -7.91 -15.88 9.25
N ILE A 174 -7.53 -14.82 8.56
CA ILE A 174 -7.52 -13.47 9.12
C ILE A 174 -8.43 -12.56 8.29
N LEU A 175 -9.26 -11.77 8.98
CA LEU A 175 -10.11 -10.78 8.36
C LEU A 175 -9.30 -9.50 8.08
N VAL A 176 -9.21 -9.13 6.82
CA VAL A 176 -8.50 -7.94 6.35
C VAL A 176 -9.50 -6.93 5.82
N ARG A 177 -9.47 -5.71 6.37
CA ARG A 177 -10.27 -4.59 5.88
C ARG A 177 -9.48 -3.76 4.88
N GLY A 178 -9.97 -3.68 3.65
CA GLY A 178 -9.37 -2.95 2.55
C GLY A 178 -9.91 -1.52 2.38
N LYS A 179 -9.58 -0.90 1.26
CA LYS A 179 -10.09 0.42 0.87
C LYS A 179 -11.63 0.40 0.77
N GLY A 180 -12.28 1.46 1.26
CA GLY A 180 -13.75 1.58 1.24
C GLY A 180 -14.45 0.62 2.22
N GLY A 181 -13.76 0.11 3.26
CA GLY A 181 -14.35 -0.79 4.24
C GLY A 181 -14.61 -2.21 3.74
N LYS A 182 -14.22 -2.56 2.52
CA LYS A 182 -14.38 -3.91 1.97
C LYS A 182 -13.56 -4.91 2.77
N GLU A 183 -14.20 -5.98 3.21
CA GLU A 183 -13.58 -7.04 4.01
C GLU A 183 -13.29 -8.26 3.15
N ARG A 184 -12.20 -8.96 3.48
CA ARG A 184 -11.88 -10.27 2.90
C ARG A 184 -11.21 -11.17 3.93
N MET A 185 -11.48 -12.46 3.85
CA MET A 185 -10.80 -13.48 4.63
C MET A 185 -9.57 -13.98 3.87
N VAL A 186 -8.44 -14.08 4.55
CA VAL A 186 -7.18 -14.55 3.96
C VAL A 186 -6.62 -15.68 4.82
N PRO A 187 -6.27 -16.85 4.24
CA PRO A 187 -5.72 -17.96 5.00
C PRO A 187 -4.29 -17.65 5.45
N LEU A 188 -3.93 -18.14 6.64
CA LEU A 188 -2.59 -18.05 7.19
C LEU A 188 -1.83 -19.37 6.99
N SER A 189 -0.60 -19.28 6.49
CA SER A 189 0.33 -20.39 6.43
C SER A 189 0.76 -20.83 7.84
N GLY A 190 1.26 -22.07 7.98
CA GLY A 190 1.81 -22.57 9.25
C GLY A 190 2.87 -21.64 9.86
N PRO A 191 3.92 -21.25 9.11
CA PRO A 191 4.92 -20.30 9.60
C PRO A 191 4.34 -18.96 10.06
N ALA A 192 3.39 -18.37 9.33
CA ALA A 192 2.74 -17.13 9.72
C ALA A 192 1.96 -17.28 11.04
N ARG A 193 1.25 -18.40 11.25
CA ARG A 193 0.54 -18.69 12.50
C ARG A 193 1.51 -18.85 13.68
N THR A 194 2.60 -19.58 13.49
CA THR A 194 3.64 -19.74 14.51
C THR A 194 4.29 -18.41 14.90
N ALA A 195 4.67 -17.61 13.92
CA ALA A 195 5.25 -16.28 14.15
C ALA A 195 4.26 -15.34 14.85
N LEU A 196 2.99 -15.40 14.45
CA LEU A 196 1.92 -14.60 15.05
C LEU A 196 1.68 -14.98 16.52
N ALA A 197 1.62 -16.26 16.85
CA ALA A 197 1.47 -16.75 18.22
C ALA A 197 2.63 -16.31 19.12
N ALA A 198 3.87 -16.44 18.64
CA ALA A 198 5.06 -15.98 19.37
C ALA A 198 5.01 -14.47 19.63
N TRP A 199 4.62 -13.67 18.62
CA TRP A 199 4.47 -12.24 18.78
C TRP A 199 3.37 -11.86 19.80
N ILE A 200 2.19 -12.48 19.71
CA ILE A 200 1.07 -12.19 20.63
C ILE A 200 1.47 -12.45 22.08
N THR A 201 2.18 -13.53 22.35
CA THR A 201 2.65 -13.85 23.71
C THR A 201 3.52 -12.73 24.28
N LEU A 202 4.52 -12.27 23.53
CA LEU A 202 5.42 -11.20 23.99
C LEU A 202 4.72 -9.83 24.05
N ARG A 203 3.85 -9.56 23.09
CA ARG A 203 3.03 -8.36 23.06
C ARG A 203 2.13 -8.28 24.30
N ASP A 204 1.41 -9.35 24.65
CA ASP A 204 0.50 -9.37 25.77
C ASP A 204 1.26 -9.20 27.09
N GLN A 205 2.44 -9.79 27.25
CA GLN A 205 3.33 -9.54 28.40
C GLN A 205 3.73 -8.06 28.52
N ALA A 206 4.02 -7.40 27.39
CA ALA A 206 4.35 -5.96 27.38
C ALA A 206 3.13 -5.10 27.74
N GLU A 207 1.95 -5.43 27.21
CA GLU A 207 0.70 -4.74 27.49
C GLU A 207 0.26 -4.91 28.95
N ASP A 208 0.47 -6.08 29.55
CA ASP A 208 0.17 -6.32 30.97
C ASP A 208 1.08 -5.46 31.87
N LYS A 209 2.37 -5.34 31.54
CA LYS A 209 3.29 -4.44 32.24
C LYS A 209 2.87 -2.98 32.10
N ALA A 210 2.50 -2.55 30.89
CA ALA A 210 2.03 -1.20 30.63
C ALA A 210 0.75 -0.87 31.41
N ARG A 211 -0.19 -1.82 31.48
CA ARG A 211 -1.43 -1.69 32.26
C ARG A 211 -1.16 -1.56 33.76
N LEU A 212 -0.23 -2.34 34.30
CA LEU A 212 0.19 -2.19 35.69
C LEU A 212 0.82 -0.82 35.99
N ALA A 213 1.43 -0.19 34.98
CA ALA A 213 1.96 1.17 35.05
C ALA A 213 0.89 2.26 34.76
N GLY A 214 -0.39 1.91 34.64
CA GLY A 214 -1.50 2.85 34.42
C GLY A 214 -1.78 3.22 32.97
N HIS A 215 -1.16 2.55 31.99
CA HIS A 215 -1.41 2.81 30.56
C HIS A 215 -2.57 1.97 30.02
N ALA A 216 -3.36 2.54 29.10
CA ALA A 216 -4.41 1.81 28.41
C ALA A 216 -3.83 0.78 27.43
N ALA A 217 -4.40 -0.43 27.40
CA ALA A 217 -3.99 -1.48 26.48
C ALA A 217 -4.32 -1.09 25.02
N SER A 218 -3.39 -1.34 24.12
CA SER A 218 -3.60 -1.12 22.68
C SER A 218 -4.54 -2.17 22.09
N ARG A 219 -5.46 -1.73 21.24
CA ARG A 219 -6.34 -2.63 20.45
C ARG A 219 -5.67 -3.16 19.19
N LEU A 220 -4.48 -2.67 18.86
CA LEU A 220 -3.79 -2.96 17.60
C LEU A 220 -2.82 -4.12 17.77
N LEU A 221 -2.70 -4.93 16.73
CA LEU A 221 -1.77 -6.07 16.72
C LEU A 221 -0.31 -5.60 16.80
N PHE A 222 0.00 -4.52 16.09
CA PHE A 222 1.34 -3.92 16.05
C PHE A 222 1.28 -2.48 16.59
N PRO A 223 1.24 -2.30 17.92
CA PRO A 223 1.22 -0.97 18.52
C PRO A 223 2.51 -0.20 18.20
N GLY A 224 2.41 1.11 18.17
CA GLY A 224 3.54 1.99 17.88
C GLY A 224 3.23 3.46 18.19
N PRO A 225 4.25 4.34 18.12
CA PRO A 225 4.12 5.75 18.50
C PRO A 225 3.44 6.61 17.42
N GLY A 226 2.93 6.03 16.35
CA GLY A 226 2.19 6.76 15.32
C GLY A 226 0.92 7.43 15.87
N ALA A 227 0.45 8.48 15.22
CA ALA A 227 -0.77 9.21 15.62
C ALA A 227 -2.01 8.28 15.71
N ASP A 228 -2.05 7.23 14.90
CA ASP A 228 -3.12 6.22 14.89
C ASP A 228 -2.86 5.09 15.91
N GLY A 229 -1.81 5.18 16.74
CA GLY A 229 -1.45 4.20 17.77
C GLY A 229 -0.83 2.90 17.26
N HIS A 230 -0.60 2.75 15.95
CA HIS A 230 0.05 1.59 15.35
C HIS A 230 1.46 1.89 14.82
N LEU A 231 2.20 0.83 14.50
CA LEU A 231 3.47 0.94 13.77
C LEU A 231 3.27 1.73 12.47
N THR A 232 4.14 2.71 12.21
CA THR A 232 4.02 3.51 10.99
C THR A 232 4.47 2.72 9.76
N ARG A 233 3.86 3.02 8.60
CA ARG A 233 4.29 2.45 7.31
C ARG A 233 5.76 2.75 7.01
N GLN A 234 6.23 3.93 7.42
CA GLN A 234 7.61 4.35 7.23
C GLN A 234 8.56 3.49 8.07
N HIS A 235 8.21 3.23 9.33
CA HIS A 235 9.01 2.35 10.19
C HIS A 235 9.08 0.94 9.62
N PHE A 236 7.95 0.37 9.17
CA PHE A 236 7.94 -0.94 8.50
C PHE A 236 8.83 -0.94 7.24
N HIS A 237 8.78 0.13 6.45
CA HIS A 237 9.63 0.24 5.26
C HIS A 237 11.12 0.28 5.59
N LEU A 238 11.52 1.05 6.61
CA LEU A 238 12.92 1.14 7.07
C LEU A 238 13.40 -0.22 7.61
N MET A 239 12.61 -0.85 8.47
CA MET A 239 12.89 -2.20 8.99
C MET A 239 13.11 -3.21 7.85
N LEU A 240 12.28 -3.19 6.79
CA LEU A 240 12.47 -4.04 5.62
C LEU A 240 13.81 -3.81 4.92
N LYS A 241 14.27 -2.54 4.83
CA LYS A 241 15.58 -2.22 4.24
C LYS A 241 16.72 -2.79 5.07
N GLU A 242 16.64 -2.68 6.39
CA GLU A 242 17.64 -3.21 7.31
C GLU A 242 17.68 -4.74 7.25
N ILE A 243 16.53 -5.41 7.24
CA ILE A 243 16.44 -6.86 7.06
C ILE A 243 17.00 -7.28 5.70
N ALA A 244 16.72 -6.54 4.63
CA ALA A 244 17.26 -6.83 3.31
C ALA A 244 18.80 -6.79 3.28
N VAL A 245 19.41 -5.81 3.94
CA VAL A 245 20.87 -5.73 4.09
C VAL A 245 21.39 -6.97 4.84
N ALA A 246 20.77 -7.31 5.97
CA ALA A 246 21.17 -8.50 6.76
C ALA A 246 21.01 -9.83 6.00
N ALA A 247 20.00 -9.91 5.13
CA ALA A 247 19.73 -11.06 4.26
C ALA A 247 20.64 -11.15 3.02
N GLY A 248 21.48 -10.15 2.76
CA GLY A 248 22.26 -10.07 1.51
C GLY A 248 21.40 -9.89 0.26
N VAL A 249 20.18 -9.31 0.41
CA VAL A 249 19.27 -8.99 -0.69
C VAL A 249 19.32 -7.48 -0.94
N SER A 250 19.37 -7.07 -2.22
CA SER A 250 19.42 -5.65 -2.55
C SER A 250 18.25 -4.86 -1.90
N PRO A 251 18.52 -3.89 -1.01
CA PRO A 251 17.46 -3.12 -0.36
C PRO A 251 16.57 -2.36 -1.36
N ALA A 252 17.11 -1.99 -2.54
CA ALA A 252 16.31 -1.31 -3.57
C ALA A 252 15.15 -2.19 -4.08
N ARG A 253 15.32 -3.52 -4.10
CA ARG A 253 14.30 -4.50 -4.54
C ARG A 253 13.27 -4.81 -3.45
N VAL A 254 13.61 -4.65 -2.17
CA VAL A 254 12.76 -5.07 -1.05
C VAL A 254 11.86 -3.93 -0.60
N THR A 255 10.59 -4.03 -0.89
CA THR A 255 9.54 -3.10 -0.47
C THR A 255 8.28 -3.89 -0.06
N PRO A 256 7.34 -3.29 0.71
CA PRO A 256 6.07 -3.95 1.01
C PRO A 256 5.32 -4.39 -0.27
N HIS A 257 5.39 -3.57 -1.33
CA HIS A 257 4.78 -3.90 -2.61
C HIS A 257 5.49 -5.06 -3.32
N ALA A 258 6.83 -5.12 -3.24
CA ALA A 258 7.60 -6.24 -3.80
C ALA A 258 7.29 -7.57 -3.11
N LEU A 259 7.13 -7.58 -1.77
CA LEU A 259 6.70 -8.78 -1.03
C LEU A 259 5.29 -9.23 -1.41
N ARG A 260 4.36 -8.29 -1.56
CA ARG A 260 3.00 -8.60 -2.04
C ARG A 260 3.02 -9.12 -3.49
N HIS A 261 3.88 -8.57 -4.35
CA HIS A 261 4.05 -9.05 -5.72
C HIS A 261 4.66 -10.45 -5.74
N ALA A 262 5.67 -10.71 -4.91
CA ALA A 262 6.25 -12.05 -4.73
C ALA A 262 5.21 -13.08 -4.27
N PHE A 263 4.35 -12.74 -3.30
CA PHE A 263 3.21 -13.58 -2.90
C PHE A 263 2.35 -13.97 -4.10
N ALA A 264 1.90 -12.98 -4.90
CA ALA A 264 1.06 -13.23 -6.06
C ALA A 264 1.74 -14.10 -7.11
N THR A 265 3.00 -13.77 -7.45
CA THR A 265 3.79 -14.48 -8.47
C THR A 265 4.11 -15.90 -8.05
N HIS A 266 4.46 -16.12 -6.78
CA HIS A 266 4.79 -17.45 -6.27
C HIS A 266 3.57 -18.36 -6.16
N LEU A 267 2.39 -17.81 -5.79
CA LEU A 267 1.13 -18.57 -5.85
C LEU A 267 0.78 -18.96 -7.29
N LEU A 268 0.92 -18.03 -8.23
CA LEU A 268 0.66 -18.29 -9.65
C LEU A 268 1.61 -19.35 -10.19
N ALA A 269 2.91 -19.24 -9.91
CA ALA A 269 3.93 -20.23 -10.27
C ALA A 269 3.68 -21.59 -9.62
N GLY A 270 3.06 -21.62 -8.43
CA GLY A 270 2.61 -22.81 -7.75
C GLY A 270 1.35 -23.45 -8.35
N GLY A 271 0.71 -22.82 -9.36
CA GLY A 271 -0.48 -23.33 -10.02
C GLY A 271 -1.81 -22.82 -9.48
N ALA A 272 -1.78 -21.77 -8.62
CA ALA A 272 -3.02 -21.15 -8.15
C ALA A 272 -3.72 -20.37 -9.27
N ASP A 273 -5.05 -20.41 -9.30
CA ASP A 273 -5.87 -19.66 -10.26
C ASP A 273 -5.73 -18.14 -10.06
N LEU A 274 -5.61 -17.41 -11.17
CA LEU A 274 -5.43 -15.96 -11.16
C LEU A 274 -6.61 -15.22 -10.49
N ARG A 275 -7.83 -15.67 -10.66
CA ARG A 275 -9.03 -15.07 -10.04
C ARG A 275 -8.98 -15.21 -8.53
N VAL A 276 -8.53 -16.36 -8.04
CA VAL A 276 -8.33 -16.61 -6.61
C VAL A 276 -7.29 -15.66 -6.04
N ILE A 277 -6.15 -15.50 -6.74
CA ILE A 277 -5.11 -14.56 -6.33
C ILE A 277 -5.66 -13.12 -6.29
N GLN A 278 -6.42 -12.70 -7.29
CA GLN A 278 -7.07 -11.38 -7.34
C GLN A 278 -8.02 -11.16 -6.16
N THR A 279 -8.81 -12.18 -5.79
CA THR A 279 -9.71 -12.15 -4.63
C THR A 279 -8.91 -12.00 -3.32
N LEU A 280 -7.85 -12.80 -3.11
CA LEU A 280 -6.97 -12.72 -1.95
C LEU A 280 -6.32 -11.33 -1.84
N LEU A 281 -5.97 -10.72 -2.96
CA LEU A 281 -5.37 -9.40 -2.99
C LEU A 281 -6.39 -8.26 -2.83
N GLY A 282 -7.71 -8.52 -2.95
CA GLY A 282 -8.75 -7.51 -2.83
C GLY A 282 -8.71 -6.51 -3.99
N HIS A 283 -8.66 -7.00 -5.24
CA HIS A 283 -8.87 -6.21 -6.44
C HIS A 283 -10.37 -5.96 -6.63
N ALA A 284 -10.77 -4.69 -6.81
CA ALA A 284 -12.15 -4.21 -6.65
C ALA A 284 -13.13 -4.58 -7.78
N ASP A 285 -12.71 -5.25 -8.86
CA ASP A 285 -13.47 -5.34 -10.11
C ASP A 285 -14.21 -6.68 -10.33
N LEU A 286 -14.50 -7.44 -9.28
CA LEU A 286 -15.37 -8.61 -9.42
C LEU A 286 -16.58 -8.47 -8.49
N SER A 287 -17.67 -7.96 -9.07
CA SER A 287 -19.02 -7.93 -8.49
C SER A 287 -19.54 -9.36 -8.33
N THR A 288 -19.20 -10.05 -7.24
CA THR A 288 -19.86 -11.30 -6.83
C THR A 288 -19.55 -11.57 -5.35
N THR A 289 -20.14 -10.78 -4.46
CA THR A 289 -19.93 -10.93 -3.01
C THR A 289 -20.96 -11.85 -2.34
N GLU A 290 -21.94 -12.38 -3.06
CA GLU A 290 -23.11 -13.01 -2.40
C GLU A 290 -23.24 -14.54 -2.48
N ILE A 291 -22.42 -15.30 -3.21
CA ILE A 291 -22.68 -16.75 -3.41
C ILE A 291 -21.60 -17.70 -2.85
N TYR A 292 -20.49 -17.24 -2.27
CA TYR A 292 -19.31 -18.10 -2.08
C TYR A 292 -18.76 -18.23 -0.64
N THR A 293 -19.55 -18.02 0.40
CA THR A 293 -19.02 -17.95 1.78
C THR A 293 -18.52 -19.27 2.39
N HIS A 294 -19.01 -20.42 1.99
CA HIS A 294 -18.61 -21.71 2.61
C HIS A 294 -17.74 -22.61 1.73
N VAL A 295 -17.98 -22.68 0.44
CA VAL A 295 -17.22 -23.55 -0.49
C VAL A 295 -15.86 -22.91 -0.85
N LEU A 296 -15.79 -21.56 -0.86
CA LEU A 296 -14.56 -20.83 -1.15
C LEU A 296 -13.52 -20.97 -0.02
N ASP A 297 -13.95 -21.05 1.23
CA ASP A 297 -13.05 -21.10 2.39
C ASP A 297 -12.15 -22.34 2.39
N ASP A 298 -12.69 -23.53 2.06
CA ASP A 298 -11.90 -24.76 2.05
C ASP A 298 -11.01 -24.86 0.79
N HIS A 299 -11.48 -24.33 -0.33
CA HIS A 299 -10.70 -24.25 -1.56
C HIS A 299 -9.54 -23.25 -1.46
N LEU A 300 -9.78 -22.07 -0.87
CA LEU A 300 -8.76 -21.06 -0.61
C LEU A 300 -7.71 -21.57 0.39
N LYS A 301 -8.13 -22.26 1.46
CA LYS A 301 -7.22 -22.91 2.42
C LYS A 301 -6.34 -23.95 1.73
N SER A 302 -6.94 -24.83 0.93
CA SER A 302 -6.21 -25.87 0.22
C SER A 302 -5.21 -25.27 -0.80
N LEU A 303 -5.59 -24.24 -1.53
CA LEU A 303 -4.74 -23.55 -2.49
C LEU A 303 -3.51 -22.90 -1.85
N VAL A 304 -3.70 -22.14 -0.77
CA VAL A 304 -2.56 -21.50 -0.07
C VAL A 304 -1.69 -22.56 0.58
N LEU A 305 -2.27 -23.55 1.26
CA LEU A 305 -1.52 -24.63 1.90
C LEU A 305 -0.79 -25.54 0.90
N THR A 306 -1.30 -25.68 -0.33
CA THR A 306 -0.71 -26.53 -1.37
C THR A 306 0.31 -25.79 -2.23
N HIS A 307 0.07 -24.50 -2.53
CA HIS A 307 0.84 -23.75 -3.52
C HIS A 307 1.71 -22.63 -2.93
N HIS A 308 1.53 -22.28 -1.65
CA HIS A 308 2.41 -21.30 -1.02
C HIS A 308 3.77 -21.93 -0.70
N PRO A 309 4.91 -21.35 -1.13
CA PRO A 309 6.22 -21.96 -0.99
C PRO A 309 6.62 -22.33 0.45
N LEU A 310 6.24 -21.49 1.42
CA LEU A 310 6.53 -21.70 2.84
C LEU A 310 5.45 -22.51 3.58
N ALA A 311 4.42 -23.04 2.91
CA ALA A 311 3.41 -23.87 3.54
C ALA A 311 3.86 -25.34 3.67
N LYS A 312 4.87 -25.78 2.91
CA LYS A 312 5.44 -27.12 2.99
C LYS A 312 6.53 -27.15 4.07
N PRO A 313 6.55 -28.17 4.97
CA PRO A 313 7.69 -28.34 5.88
C PRO A 313 8.97 -28.53 5.05
N ALA A 314 10.08 -27.92 5.51
CA ALA A 314 11.38 -28.12 4.90
C ALA A 314 11.62 -29.64 4.79
N LYS A 315 11.95 -30.12 3.58
CA LYS A 315 12.40 -31.51 3.40
C LYS A 315 13.65 -31.68 4.27
N SER A 316 13.53 -32.48 5.33
CA SER A 316 14.68 -32.96 6.07
C SER A 316 15.58 -33.73 5.11
N SER A 317 16.74 -33.15 4.82
CA SER A 317 17.85 -33.87 4.17
C SER A 317 18.50 -34.82 5.15
#